data_ae7c4bc526d12dda483e389132fdcabe
#
_entry.id   ae7c4bc526d12dda483e389132fdcabe
#
_cell.length_a   1.000
_cell.length_b   1.000
_cell.length_c   1.000
_cell.angle_alpha   90.00
_cell.angle_beta   90.00
_cell.angle_gamma   90.00
#
_symmetry.space_group_name_H-M   'P 1'
#
loop_
_entity.id
_entity.type
_entity.pdbx_description
1 polymer ?
#
loop_
_entity_poly.entity_id
_entity_poly.type
_entity_poly.pdbx_seq_one_letter_code
_entity_poly.pdbx_strand_id
1 'polypeptide(L)'
;MKKLFPIIILFTSCASVTINPSILSPSNVEIPKKLHRLNIGLAQSRITTLEAVSSIIKQDEMFTIWERELEANIFDSGDEPMGYIDYKVIFNEVVPTEKGKRYFLITNLTFWIPSMVGYPIIEVEKIIEVEITIFNKKMKKINKYNIISKSEPGKLGLYNLYAVEANDMIATVAVTKDIIQIFKSRLESDVESINKQLEASFLSN
;
A
#
# COMPACT_ATOMS: atom_id res chain seq x y z
N MET A 1 -29.08 38.96 -37.29
CA MET A 1 -28.92 37.61 -36.66
C MET A 1 -27.63 37.62 -35.85
N LYS A 2 -27.73 37.80 -34.53
CA LYS A 2 -26.57 37.77 -33.60
C LYS A 2 -26.29 36.30 -33.25
N LYS A 3 -25.12 35.81 -33.66
CA LYS A 3 -24.64 34.49 -33.25
C LYS A 3 -24.19 34.54 -31.81
N LEU A 4 -24.96 33.99 -30.89
CA LEU A 4 -24.51 33.68 -29.51
C LEU A 4 -23.54 32.49 -29.59
N PHE A 5 -22.25 32.77 -29.34
CA PHE A 5 -21.27 31.72 -29.03
C PHE A 5 -21.43 31.36 -27.56
N PRO A 6 -21.73 30.11 -27.22
CA PRO A 6 -21.70 29.68 -25.83
C PRO A 6 -20.23 29.59 -25.39
N ILE A 7 -19.85 30.47 -24.48
CA ILE A 7 -18.56 30.39 -23.78
C ILE A 7 -18.66 29.19 -22.83
N ILE A 8 -18.09 28.07 -23.23
CA ILE A 8 -17.87 26.92 -22.35
C ILE A 8 -16.70 27.30 -21.43
N ILE A 9 -17.03 27.76 -20.23
CA ILE A 9 -16.03 27.96 -19.17
C ILE A 9 -15.66 26.57 -18.64
N LEU A 10 -14.52 26.05 -19.09
CA LEU A 10 -13.89 24.88 -18.53
C LEU A 10 -13.34 25.27 -17.14
N PHE A 11 -14.10 24.99 -16.10
CA PHE A 11 -13.58 25.00 -14.74
C PHE A 11 -12.62 23.81 -14.59
N THR A 12 -11.33 24.05 -14.78
CA THR A 12 -10.28 23.14 -14.34
C THR A 12 -10.17 23.28 -12.82
N SER A 13 -10.97 22.55 -12.10
CA SER A 13 -10.82 22.39 -10.66
C SER A 13 -9.61 21.48 -10.43
N CYS A 14 -8.47 22.07 -10.07
CA CYS A 14 -7.38 21.31 -9.44
C CYS A 14 -7.83 20.92 -8.04
N ALA A 15 -8.45 19.76 -7.89
CA ALA A 15 -8.70 19.16 -6.59
C ALA A 15 -7.37 18.57 -6.08
N SER A 16 -6.68 19.28 -5.20
CA SER A 16 -5.59 18.71 -4.43
C SER A 16 -6.19 17.78 -3.37
N VAL A 17 -5.88 16.49 -3.47
CA VAL A 17 -6.27 15.53 -2.44
C VAL A 17 -5.29 15.65 -1.29
N THR A 18 -5.75 16.24 -0.18
CA THR A 18 -4.99 16.22 1.08
C THR A 18 -5.39 15.00 1.88
N ILE A 19 -4.43 14.09 2.11
CA ILE A 19 -4.65 12.99 3.04
C ILE A 19 -4.74 13.55 4.45
N ASN A 20 -5.79 13.16 5.18
CA ASN A 20 -5.86 13.46 6.60
C ASN A 20 -4.71 12.71 7.32
N PRO A 21 -3.81 13.42 8.06
CA PRO A 21 -2.69 12.79 8.76
C PRO A 21 -3.10 11.66 9.71
N SER A 22 -4.34 11.66 10.21
CA SER A 22 -4.87 10.58 11.05
C SER A 22 -4.98 9.24 10.33
N ILE A 23 -5.09 9.23 9.00
CA ILE A 23 -5.12 7.99 8.20
C ILE A 23 -3.75 7.31 8.22
N LEU A 24 -2.67 8.07 8.40
CA LEU A 24 -1.29 7.58 8.48
C LEU A 24 -0.88 7.20 9.92
N SER A 25 -1.79 7.32 10.88
CA SER A 25 -1.50 6.96 12.28
C SER A 25 -1.38 5.45 12.44
N PRO A 26 -0.52 4.98 13.37
CA PRO A 26 -0.42 3.57 13.71
C PRO A 26 -1.79 3.03 14.19
N SER A 27 -1.95 1.73 14.09
CA SER A 27 -3.15 1.08 14.64
C SER A 27 -3.09 1.10 16.17
N ASN A 28 -4.27 1.01 16.81
CA ASN A 28 -4.35 0.88 18.28
C ASN A 28 -4.13 -0.57 18.75
N VAL A 29 -3.79 -1.47 17.84
CA VAL A 29 -3.62 -2.91 18.14
C VAL A 29 -2.14 -3.19 18.28
N GLU A 30 -1.69 -3.44 19.49
CA GLU A 30 -0.35 -3.92 19.79
C GLU A 30 -0.30 -5.44 19.71
N ILE A 31 0.88 -6.01 19.39
CA ILE A 31 1.12 -7.43 19.57
C ILE A 31 1.47 -7.71 21.04
N PRO A 32 0.94 -8.82 21.63
CA PRO A 32 1.15 -9.12 23.06
C PRO A 32 2.61 -9.32 23.44
N LYS A 33 3.39 -9.89 22.53
CA LYS A 33 4.83 -10.08 22.69
C LYS A 33 5.56 -9.24 21.65
N LYS A 34 6.42 -8.33 22.11
CA LYS A 34 7.19 -7.46 21.24
C LYS A 34 8.37 -8.18 20.60
N LEU A 35 8.68 -7.78 19.38
CA LEU A 35 9.91 -8.17 18.69
C LEU A 35 11.06 -7.31 19.23
N HIS A 36 12.25 -7.88 19.44
CA HIS A 36 13.43 -7.09 19.73
C HIS A 36 13.65 -6.03 18.67
N ARG A 37 14.10 -4.84 19.11
CA ARG A 37 14.32 -3.72 18.21
C ARG A 37 15.25 -4.11 17.06
N LEU A 38 14.85 -3.74 15.85
CA LEU A 38 15.61 -3.98 14.62
C LEU A 38 15.85 -2.66 13.90
N ASN A 39 16.96 -2.56 13.18
CA ASN A 39 17.16 -1.49 12.22
C ASN A 39 16.23 -1.72 11.02
N ILE A 40 15.50 -0.68 10.62
CA ILE A 40 14.64 -0.74 9.45
C ILE A 40 15.51 -0.53 8.22
N GLY A 41 15.61 -1.56 7.38
CA GLY A 41 16.30 -1.52 6.11
C GLY A 41 15.43 -0.86 5.05
N LEU A 42 16.01 0.05 4.27
CA LEU A 42 15.40 0.57 3.05
C LEU A 42 15.68 -0.42 1.92
N ALA A 43 14.75 -1.33 1.67
CA ALA A 43 14.80 -2.07 0.42
C ALA A 43 14.60 -1.07 -0.71
N GLN A 44 15.67 -0.82 -1.45
CA GLN A 44 15.55 -0.12 -2.73
C GLN A 44 14.68 -0.98 -3.65
N SER A 45 13.40 -0.64 -3.75
CA SER A 45 12.56 -1.25 -4.77
C SER A 45 13.14 -0.83 -6.12
N ARG A 46 13.72 -1.78 -6.83
CA ARG A 46 14.07 -1.61 -8.24
C ARG A 46 12.77 -1.59 -9.03
N ILE A 47 12.15 -0.42 -9.09
CA ILE A 47 11.08 -0.18 -10.07
C ILE A 47 11.78 0.01 -11.41
N THR A 48 11.62 -0.95 -12.28
CA THR A 48 12.25 -1.02 -13.62
C THR A 48 11.39 -0.36 -14.70
N THR A 49 10.40 0.48 -14.39
CA THR A 49 9.52 1.08 -15.40
C THR A 49 9.42 2.60 -15.29
N LEU A 50 9.28 3.24 -16.46
CA LEU A 50 9.24 4.69 -16.69
C LEU A 50 8.08 5.46 -16.00
N GLU A 51 7.21 4.80 -15.26
CA GLU A 51 6.15 5.43 -14.44
C GLU A 51 6.67 5.96 -13.09
N ALA A 52 7.97 6.16 -13.00
CA ALA A 52 8.74 6.23 -11.76
C ALA A 52 8.39 7.39 -10.81
N VAL A 53 7.82 8.51 -11.24
CA VAL A 53 7.69 9.68 -10.35
C VAL A 53 6.47 9.59 -9.44
N SER A 54 5.31 9.16 -9.92
CA SER A 54 4.11 9.00 -9.09
C SER A 54 4.20 7.78 -8.17
N SER A 55 4.96 6.76 -8.57
CA SER A 55 5.17 5.55 -7.77
C SER A 55 6.14 5.78 -6.60
N ILE A 56 7.12 6.67 -6.73
CA ILE A 56 8.07 7.00 -5.66
C ILE A 56 7.35 7.67 -4.48
N ILE A 57 6.50 8.66 -4.72
CA ILE A 57 5.74 9.36 -3.67
C ILE A 57 4.84 8.37 -2.90
N LYS A 58 4.18 7.45 -3.61
CA LYS A 58 3.30 6.43 -3.00
C LYS A 58 4.08 5.41 -2.15
N GLN A 59 5.32 5.12 -2.50
CA GLN A 59 6.18 4.23 -1.71
C GLN A 59 6.65 4.87 -0.42
N ASP A 60 6.97 6.16 -0.42
CA ASP A 60 7.38 6.89 0.77
C ASP A 60 6.27 6.91 1.83
N GLU A 61 5.01 7.03 1.40
CA GLU A 61 3.85 6.97 2.30
C GLU A 61 3.64 5.57 2.90
N MET A 62 3.71 4.52 2.09
CA MET A 62 3.63 3.13 2.55
C MET A 62 4.75 2.85 3.56
N PHE A 63 5.96 3.29 3.26
CA PHE A 63 7.11 3.14 4.14
C PHE A 63 6.92 3.88 5.46
N THR A 64 6.43 5.11 5.41
CA THR A 64 6.14 5.91 6.62
C THR A 64 5.10 5.24 7.53
N ILE A 65 4.03 4.67 6.96
CA ILE A 65 3.02 3.92 7.73
C ILE A 65 3.66 2.70 8.37
N TRP A 66 4.47 1.96 7.62
CA TRP A 66 5.17 0.78 8.06
C TRP A 66 6.14 1.08 9.21
N GLU A 67 7.00 2.09 9.06
CA GLU A 67 7.97 2.51 10.07
C GLU A 67 7.29 2.90 11.39
N ARG A 68 6.25 3.74 11.31
CA ARG A 68 5.47 4.15 12.49
C ARG A 68 4.82 2.97 13.21
N GLU A 69 4.32 2.01 12.45
CA GLU A 69 3.69 0.82 13.01
C GLU A 69 4.70 -0.11 13.69
N LEU A 70 5.88 -0.30 13.10
CA LEU A 70 6.96 -1.07 13.70
C LEU A 70 7.39 -0.46 15.04
N GLU A 71 7.66 0.83 15.06
CA GLU A 71 8.11 1.53 16.26
C GLU A 71 7.04 1.60 17.37
N ALA A 72 5.79 1.83 17.00
CA ALA A 72 4.71 1.99 18.00
C ALA A 72 4.22 0.64 18.57
N ASN A 73 4.05 -0.37 17.71
CA ASN A 73 3.24 -1.53 18.05
C ASN A 73 3.98 -2.87 18.00
N ILE A 74 5.14 -2.95 17.33
CA ILE A 74 5.80 -4.22 17.07
C ILE A 74 7.12 -4.34 17.83
N PHE A 75 7.96 -3.32 17.84
CA PHE A 75 9.24 -3.37 18.54
C PHE A 75 9.10 -3.17 20.05
N ASP A 76 10.01 -3.80 20.80
CA ASP A 76 10.22 -3.44 22.21
C ASP A 76 10.94 -2.08 22.34
N SER A 77 10.95 -1.56 23.56
CA SER A 77 11.61 -0.27 23.87
C SER A 77 13.13 -0.39 24.04
N GLY A 78 13.73 -1.52 23.62
CA GLY A 78 15.17 -1.73 23.72
C GLY A 78 15.97 -0.70 22.92
N ASP A 79 17.08 -0.24 23.49
CA ASP A 79 17.90 0.83 22.88
C ASP A 79 18.78 0.30 21.74
N GLU A 80 19.26 -0.94 21.83
CA GLU A 80 20.20 -1.49 20.87
C GLU A 80 19.52 -2.45 19.87
N PRO A 81 19.58 -2.16 18.55
CA PRO A 81 19.02 -3.04 17.55
C PRO A 81 19.76 -4.39 17.47
N MET A 82 19.03 -5.50 17.51
CA MET A 82 19.58 -6.85 17.46
C MET A 82 19.70 -7.42 16.04
N GLY A 83 19.25 -6.67 15.02
CA GLY A 83 19.31 -7.11 13.64
C GLY A 83 18.69 -6.08 12.69
N TYR A 84 18.13 -6.56 11.59
CA TYR A 84 17.55 -5.73 10.55
C TYR A 84 16.21 -6.31 10.11
N ILE A 85 15.25 -5.44 9.78
CA ILE A 85 14.02 -5.78 9.08
C ILE A 85 13.97 -5.05 7.75
N ASP A 86 13.68 -5.77 6.69
CA ASP A 86 13.59 -5.26 5.33
C ASP A 86 12.17 -5.41 4.80
N TYR A 87 11.64 -4.35 4.21
CA TYR A 87 10.29 -4.29 3.63
C TYR A 87 10.42 -3.97 2.15
N LYS A 88 10.11 -4.94 1.30
CA LYS A 88 10.21 -4.81 -0.14
C LYS A 88 8.84 -4.96 -0.80
N VAL A 89 8.42 -3.95 -1.55
CA VAL A 89 7.23 -4.03 -2.41
C VAL A 89 7.58 -4.81 -3.68
N ILE A 90 6.92 -5.93 -3.91
CA ILE A 90 7.10 -6.79 -5.08
C ILE A 90 6.14 -6.36 -6.19
N PHE A 91 4.89 -6.05 -5.82
CA PHE A 91 3.84 -5.69 -6.74
C PHE A 91 2.95 -4.61 -6.12
N ASN A 92 2.59 -3.59 -6.90
CA ASN A 92 1.76 -2.47 -6.45
C ASN A 92 1.00 -1.88 -7.64
N GLU A 93 -0.11 -2.51 -8.04
CA GLU A 93 -0.86 -2.11 -9.22
C GLU A 93 -2.36 -2.05 -8.97
N VAL A 94 -3.04 -1.26 -9.80
CA VAL A 94 -4.49 -1.25 -9.94
C VAL A 94 -4.85 -2.15 -11.11
N VAL A 95 -5.62 -3.18 -10.84
CA VAL A 95 -6.01 -4.16 -11.86
C VAL A 95 -7.52 -4.21 -12.05
N PRO A 96 -8.01 -4.45 -13.28
CA PRO A 96 -9.43 -4.63 -13.51
C PRO A 96 -9.91 -5.94 -12.89
N THR A 97 -11.04 -5.89 -12.18
CA THR A 97 -11.73 -7.10 -11.72
C THR A 97 -12.36 -7.84 -12.90
N GLU A 98 -12.78 -9.09 -12.71
CA GLU A 98 -13.52 -9.82 -13.74
C GLU A 98 -14.84 -9.12 -14.14
N LYS A 99 -15.51 -8.46 -13.19
CA LYS A 99 -16.67 -7.61 -13.47
C LYS A 99 -16.25 -6.35 -14.23
N GLY A 100 -15.12 -5.77 -13.87
CA GLY A 100 -14.55 -4.60 -14.54
C GLY A 100 -14.26 -4.86 -16.02
N LYS A 101 -13.70 -6.02 -16.35
CA LYS A 101 -13.47 -6.43 -17.73
C LYS A 101 -14.79 -6.53 -18.52
N ARG A 102 -15.85 -7.05 -17.88
CA ARG A 102 -17.19 -7.12 -18.50
C ARG A 102 -17.80 -5.73 -18.69
N TYR A 103 -17.69 -4.84 -17.71
CA TYR A 103 -18.14 -3.45 -17.85
C TYR A 103 -17.45 -2.76 -19.02
N PHE A 104 -16.13 -2.89 -19.12
CA PHE A 104 -15.34 -2.33 -20.20
C PHE A 104 -15.77 -2.87 -21.56
N LEU A 105 -16.00 -4.17 -21.68
CA LEU A 105 -16.48 -4.80 -22.91
C LEU A 105 -17.86 -4.25 -23.32
N ILE A 106 -18.82 -4.22 -22.39
CA ILE A 106 -20.18 -3.71 -22.66
C ILE A 106 -20.14 -2.25 -23.08
N THR A 107 -19.37 -1.43 -22.35
CA THR A 107 -19.23 0.01 -22.64
C THR A 107 -18.70 0.25 -24.04
N ASN A 108 -17.68 -0.50 -24.47
CA ASN A 108 -17.13 -0.37 -25.82
C ASN A 108 -18.10 -0.88 -26.91
N LEU A 109 -18.77 -2.01 -26.71
CA LEU A 109 -19.74 -2.55 -27.66
C LEU A 109 -20.97 -1.65 -27.85
N THR A 110 -21.33 -0.88 -26.83
CA THR A 110 -22.50 0.02 -26.85
C THR A 110 -22.12 1.47 -27.08
N PHE A 111 -20.92 1.74 -27.63
CA PHE A 111 -20.44 3.10 -27.96
C PHE A 111 -20.55 4.08 -26.78
N TRP A 112 -20.27 3.62 -25.55
CA TRP A 112 -20.27 4.43 -24.34
C TRP A 112 -21.63 4.98 -23.89
N ILE A 113 -22.71 4.65 -24.57
CA ILE A 113 -24.06 5.16 -24.26
C ILE A 113 -24.47 4.88 -22.80
N PRO A 114 -24.30 3.67 -22.23
CA PRO A 114 -24.65 3.40 -20.84
C PRO A 114 -23.84 4.26 -19.84
N SER A 115 -22.59 4.60 -20.17
CA SER A 115 -21.74 5.41 -19.29
C SER A 115 -22.18 6.86 -19.22
N MET A 116 -22.87 7.37 -20.24
CA MET A 116 -23.47 8.72 -20.23
C MET A 116 -24.62 8.83 -19.21
N VAL A 117 -25.27 7.72 -18.85
CA VAL A 117 -26.32 7.66 -17.83
C VAL A 117 -25.84 7.08 -16.49
N GLY A 118 -24.50 7.05 -16.28
CA GLY A 118 -23.90 6.68 -15.00
C GLY A 118 -23.51 5.20 -14.85
N TYR A 119 -23.61 4.40 -15.92
CA TYR A 119 -23.11 3.02 -15.87
C TYR A 119 -21.58 3.01 -15.75
N PRO A 120 -20.99 2.14 -14.92
CA PRO A 120 -19.54 2.08 -14.75
C PRO A 120 -18.85 1.63 -16.06
N ILE A 121 -17.72 2.26 -16.35
CA ILE A 121 -16.86 1.91 -17.48
C ILE A 121 -16.02 0.68 -17.13
N ILE A 122 -15.48 0.69 -15.89
CA ILE A 122 -14.60 -0.35 -15.39
C ILE A 122 -14.74 -0.47 -13.87
N GLU A 123 -14.46 -1.63 -13.34
CA GLU A 123 -14.29 -1.86 -11.91
C GLU A 123 -12.87 -2.36 -11.70
N VAL A 124 -12.15 -1.75 -10.75
CA VAL A 124 -10.75 -2.02 -10.48
C VAL A 124 -10.53 -2.31 -9.00
N GLU A 125 -9.51 -3.08 -8.69
CA GLU A 125 -9.00 -3.30 -7.34
C GLU A 125 -7.51 -2.98 -7.27
N LYS A 126 -7.05 -2.50 -6.12
CA LYS A 126 -5.63 -2.33 -5.83
C LYS A 126 -5.09 -3.62 -5.27
N ILE A 127 -3.98 -4.10 -5.82
CA ILE A 127 -3.27 -5.27 -5.30
C ILE A 127 -1.86 -4.83 -4.90
N ILE A 128 -1.46 -5.19 -3.67
CA ILE A 128 -0.10 -4.96 -3.19
C ILE A 128 0.43 -6.28 -2.67
N GLU A 129 1.63 -6.64 -3.14
CA GLU A 129 2.41 -7.76 -2.63
C GLU A 129 3.70 -7.24 -2.03
N VAL A 130 3.98 -7.66 -0.80
CA VAL A 130 5.19 -7.30 -0.09
C VAL A 130 5.94 -8.52 0.40
N GLU A 131 7.25 -8.36 0.46
CA GLU A 131 8.17 -9.29 1.08
C GLU A 131 8.80 -8.60 2.29
N ILE A 132 8.65 -9.22 3.47
CA ILE A 132 9.23 -8.74 4.72
C ILE A 132 10.26 -9.78 5.15
N THR A 133 11.51 -9.35 5.33
CA THR A 133 12.59 -10.26 5.73
C THR A 133 13.27 -9.75 6.99
N ILE A 134 13.47 -10.64 7.95
CA ILE A 134 14.16 -10.38 9.21
C ILE A 134 15.55 -11.01 9.15
N PHE A 135 16.57 -10.20 9.46
CA PHE A 135 17.97 -10.60 9.49
C PHE A 135 18.57 -10.36 10.87
N ASN A 136 19.55 -11.16 11.25
CA ASN A 136 20.39 -10.87 12.41
C ASN A 136 21.48 -9.82 12.07
N LYS A 137 22.28 -9.44 13.08
CA LYS A 137 23.43 -8.49 12.90
C LYS A 137 24.44 -8.97 11.85
N LYS A 138 24.58 -10.28 11.63
CA LYS A 138 25.46 -10.86 10.59
C LYS A 138 24.82 -10.96 9.22
N MET A 139 23.69 -10.29 8.99
CA MET A 139 22.90 -10.32 7.74
C MET A 139 22.42 -11.73 7.34
N LYS A 140 22.39 -12.67 8.28
CA LYS A 140 21.79 -14.00 8.05
C LYS A 140 20.29 -13.87 8.22
N LYS A 141 19.54 -14.36 7.21
CA LYS A 141 18.09 -14.40 7.23
C LYS A 141 17.59 -15.31 8.35
N ILE A 142 16.71 -14.77 9.19
CA ILE A 142 16.02 -15.49 10.27
C ILE A 142 14.63 -15.94 9.78
N ASN A 143 13.84 -15.01 9.27
CA ASN A 143 12.49 -15.30 8.78
C ASN A 143 12.13 -14.45 7.57
N LYS A 144 11.10 -14.86 6.83
CA LYS A 144 10.60 -14.20 5.66
C LYS A 144 9.10 -14.38 5.52
N TYR A 145 8.39 -13.27 5.28
CA TYR A 145 6.96 -13.24 5.06
C TYR A 145 6.66 -12.68 3.67
N ASN A 146 5.86 -13.40 2.90
CA ASN A 146 5.25 -12.89 1.67
C ASN A 146 3.78 -12.66 1.96
N ILE A 147 3.32 -11.43 1.75
CA ILE A 147 1.96 -11.01 2.05
C ILE A 147 1.39 -10.31 0.83
N ILE A 148 0.19 -10.74 0.44
CA ILE A 148 -0.58 -10.13 -0.64
C ILE A 148 -1.88 -9.65 -0.02
N SER A 149 -2.25 -8.41 -0.31
CA SER A 149 -3.55 -7.87 0.04
C SER A 149 -4.17 -7.10 -1.12
N LYS A 150 -5.48 -6.95 -1.07
CA LYS A 150 -6.30 -6.32 -2.10
C LYS A 150 -7.25 -5.32 -1.47
N SER A 151 -7.49 -4.21 -2.17
CA SER A 151 -8.55 -3.29 -1.80
C SER A 151 -9.94 -3.85 -2.14
N GLU A 152 -10.96 -3.25 -1.55
CA GLU A 152 -12.32 -3.41 -2.10
C GLU A 152 -12.36 -2.87 -3.53
N PRO A 153 -13.15 -3.50 -4.41
CA PRO A 153 -13.30 -3.05 -5.78
C PRO A 153 -13.94 -1.67 -5.88
N GLY A 154 -13.32 -0.79 -6.65
CA GLY A 154 -13.83 0.54 -6.97
C GLY A 154 -14.41 0.61 -8.39
N LYS A 155 -15.58 1.23 -8.55
CA LYS A 155 -16.21 1.44 -9.86
C LYS A 155 -15.83 2.80 -10.41
N LEU A 156 -15.30 2.82 -11.63
CA LEU A 156 -14.97 4.03 -12.36
C LEU A 156 -15.99 4.25 -13.48
N GLY A 157 -16.60 5.42 -13.48
CA GLY A 157 -17.54 5.87 -14.51
C GLY A 157 -17.03 7.12 -15.20
N LEU A 158 -17.77 7.61 -16.19
CA LEU A 158 -17.41 8.79 -16.98
C LEU A 158 -17.21 10.04 -16.09
N TYR A 159 -17.99 10.16 -15.02
CA TYR A 159 -18.02 11.35 -14.16
C TYR A 159 -17.05 11.32 -12.98
N ASN A 160 -16.43 10.17 -12.70
CA ASN A 160 -15.50 10.02 -11.57
C ASN A 160 -14.09 9.55 -11.98
N LEU A 161 -13.77 9.61 -13.26
CA LEU A 161 -12.40 9.31 -13.75
C LEU A 161 -11.33 10.20 -13.11
N TYR A 162 -11.69 11.44 -12.74
CA TYR A 162 -10.76 12.35 -12.07
C TYR A 162 -10.41 11.97 -10.63
N ALA A 163 -11.21 11.09 -10.01
CA ALA A 163 -10.96 10.61 -8.66
C ALA A 163 -10.02 9.40 -8.60
N VAL A 164 -9.47 8.95 -9.73
CA VAL A 164 -8.65 7.73 -9.80
C VAL A 164 -7.43 7.82 -8.89
N GLU A 165 -6.70 8.94 -8.94
CA GLU A 165 -5.49 9.13 -8.12
C GLU A 165 -5.81 9.19 -6.63
N ALA A 166 -6.87 9.91 -6.25
CA ALA A 166 -7.32 9.98 -4.87
C ALA A 166 -7.75 8.62 -4.32
N ASN A 167 -8.53 7.89 -5.12
CA ASN A 167 -9.00 6.56 -4.77
C ASN A 167 -7.83 5.55 -4.70
N ASP A 168 -6.85 5.66 -5.59
CA ASP A 168 -5.66 4.81 -5.57
C ASP A 168 -4.82 5.05 -4.31
N MET A 169 -4.67 6.28 -3.88
CA MET A 169 -3.95 6.63 -2.66
C MET A 169 -4.66 6.10 -1.40
N ILE A 170 -5.98 6.32 -1.29
CA ILE A 170 -6.78 5.77 -0.20
C ILE A 170 -6.73 4.24 -0.19
N ALA A 171 -6.86 3.61 -1.35
CA ALA A 171 -6.76 2.16 -1.49
C ALA A 171 -5.35 1.66 -1.09
N THR A 172 -4.28 2.36 -1.49
CA THR A 172 -2.91 2.03 -1.11
C THR A 172 -2.73 2.06 0.40
N VAL A 173 -3.21 3.09 1.10
CA VAL A 173 -3.16 3.19 2.56
C VAL A 173 -3.96 2.05 3.22
N ALA A 174 -5.17 1.79 2.75
CA ALA A 174 -6.02 0.73 3.29
C ALA A 174 -5.38 -0.66 3.14
N VAL A 175 -4.87 -0.97 1.94
CA VAL A 175 -4.19 -2.24 1.66
C VAL A 175 -2.89 -2.37 2.47
N THR A 176 -2.13 -1.28 2.64
CA THR A 176 -0.91 -1.28 3.47
C THR A 176 -1.24 -1.61 4.93
N LYS A 177 -2.30 -1.02 5.48
CA LYS A 177 -2.75 -1.33 6.85
C LYS A 177 -3.20 -2.79 7.00
N ASP A 178 -3.88 -3.34 6.00
CA ASP A 178 -4.27 -4.74 6.00
C ASP A 178 -3.04 -5.67 5.94
N ILE A 179 -2.05 -5.35 5.12
CA ILE A 179 -0.76 -6.07 5.07
C ILE A 179 -0.08 -6.07 6.45
N ILE A 180 -0.06 -4.92 7.13
CA ILE A 180 0.51 -4.79 8.48
C ILE A 180 -0.25 -5.69 9.47
N GLN A 181 -1.57 -5.71 9.39
CA GLN A 181 -2.40 -6.54 10.25
C GLN A 181 -2.14 -8.05 10.03
N ILE A 182 -2.02 -8.47 8.77
CA ILE A 182 -1.67 -9.85 8.41
C ILE A 182 -0.24 -10.17 8.92
N PHE A 183 0.70 -9.24 8.76
CA PHE A 183 2.06 -9.41 9.27
C PHE A 183 2.08 -9.61 10.79
N LYS A 184 1.38 -8.74 11.55
CA LYS A 184 1.27 -8.86 13.00
C LYS A 184 0.75 -10.22 13.43
N SER A 185 -0.34 -10.69 12.81
CA SER A 185 -0.93 -11.99 13.11
C SER A 185 0.04 -13.15 12.86
N ARG A 186 0.83 -13.10 11.79
CA ARG A 186 1.84 -14.13 11.51
C ARG A 186 3.05 -14.01 12.44
N LEU A 187 3.49 -12.77 12.71
CA LEU A 187 4.61 -12.51 13.60
C LEU A 187 4.33 -12.97 15.02
N GLU A 188 3.10 -12.85 15.52
CA GLU A 188 2.71 -13.25 16.87
C GLU A 188 3.01 -14.71 17.15
N SER A 189 2.86 -15.59 16.15
CA SER A 189 3.21 -17.00 16.27
C SER A 189 4.71 -17.27 16.29
N ASP A 190 5.50 -16.40 15.66
CA ASP A 190 6.92 -16.64 15.40
C ASP A 190 7.85 -15.81 16.30
N VAL A 191 7.34 -14.78 16.99
CA VAL A 191 8.13 -13.77 17.69
C VAL A 191 9.09 -14.36 18.73
N GLU A 192 8.68 -15.39 19.49
CA GLU A 192 9.55 -16.02 20.47
C GLU A 192 10.73 -16.75 19.81
N SER A 193 10.48 -17.44 18.72
CA SER A 193 11.51 -18.14 17.97
C SER A 193 12.50 -17.15 17.34
N ILE A 194 11.98 -16.04 16.80
CA ILE A 194 12.78 -14.99 16.18
C ILE A 194 13.65 -14.29 17.24
N ASN A 195 13.06 -13.91 18.39
CA ASN A 195 13.81 -13.25 19.47
C ASN A 195 14.94 -14.13 19.99
N LYS A 196 14.71 -15.43 20.22
CA LYS A 196 15.77 -16.38 20.62
C LYS A 196 16.91 -16.46 19.60
N GLN A 197 16.62 -16.42 18.30
CA GLN A 197 17.64 -16.45 17.25
C GLN A 197 18.42 -15.13 17.17
N LEU A 198 17.75 -13.98 17.42
CA LEU A 198 18.39 -12.68 17.51
C LEU A 198 19.35 -12.62 18.69
N GLU A 199 18.91 -13.01 19.89
CA GLU A 199 19.72 -13.08 21.11
C GLU A 199 20.94 -14.01 20.95
N ALA A 200 20.73 -15.21 20.44
CA ALA A 200 21.81 -16.15 20.20
C ALA A 200 22.88 -15.60 19.24
N SER A 201 22.46 -14.87 18.22
CA SER A 201 23.38 -14.22 17.27
C SER A 201 24.09 -13.00 17.85
N PHE A 202 23.46 -12.32 18.79
CA PHE A 202 23.99 -11.14 19.48
C PHE A 202 25.09 -11.55 20.47
N LEU A 203 24.87 -12.60 21.25
CA LEU A 203 25.82 -13.12 22.24
C LEU A 203 27.04 -13.82 21.62
N SER A 204 26.97 -14.18 20.34
CA SER A 204 28.06 -14.86 19.62
C SER A 204 29.02 -13.88 18.92
N ASN A 205 28.94 -12.60 19.19
CA ASN A 205 29.87 -11.55 18.81
C ASN A 205 30.74 -11.16 19.97
#